data_239fb3f2f466848cd88a7ff9e244a182
#
_entry.id   239fb3f2f466848cd88a7ff9e244a182
#
_cell.length_a   1.000
_cell.length_b   1.000
_cell.length_c   1.000
_cell.angle_alpha   90.00
_cell.angle_beta   90.00
_cell.angle_gamma   90.00
#
_symmetry.space_group_name_H-M   'P 1'
#
loop_
_entity.id
_entity.type
_entity.pdbx_description
1 polymer ?
#
loop_
_entity_poly.entity_id
_entity_poly.type
_entity_poly.pdbx_seq_one_letter_code
_entity_poly.pdbx_strand_id
1 'polypeptide(L)'
;LGFQALGCLALSTYSTHLIFNLQWYLGGLVLMFFALAWWGLRKLARRYQAKQYSDQMLVLDSWWLLITMIELLYELGSSGILSLSYLLAFVAYKATTWIGLRRLRATLTPTPPSALLMLRVFGYSARTRQLTDQVGQYWRYSGPINMIGGVDLATALIEPDELMQFWSGKLRQSFVANETDLTARLQTLDTRRDPDTRYRINEFFCHDNTWQATVKALAQRSAAVLMDLRGFGKTNRGCEFELEMLLGEVPLTRVLLLVDATTRMDELESLLQTAWRKIPDNAPNRGLQEPVLHLFQVTDSDRALRPLLARLFACAAAD
;
A
#
# COMPACT_ATOMS: atom_id res chain seq x y z
N LEU A 1 -27.60 44.30 -56.04
CA LEU A 1 -26.31 44.06 -55.31
C LEU A 1 -26.44 44.27 -53.79
N GLY A 2 -27.28 45.17 -53.29
CA GLY A 2 -27.41 45.42 -51.82
C GLY A 2 -28.11 44.31 -51.02
N PHE A 3 -29.07 43.60 -51.58
CA PHE A 3 -29.85 42.58 -50.91
C PHE A 3 -29.06 41.25 -50.67
N GLN A 4 -28.14 40.93 -51.56
CA GLN A 4 -27.29 39.76 -51.42
C GLN A 4 -26.20 39.96 -50.35
N ALA A 5 -25.68 41.20 -50.24
CA ALA A 5 -24.67 41.52 -49.19
C ALA A 5 -25.28 41.51 -47.78
N LEU A 6 -26.51 41.96 -47.58
CA LEU A 6 -27.23 41.90 -46.31
C LEU A 6 -27.56 40.46 -45.88
N GLY A 7 -27.92 39.60 -46.84
CA GLY A 7 -28.15 38.18 -46.56
C GLY A 7 -26.88 37.43 -46.10
N CYS A 8 -25.73 37.70 -46.74
CA CYS A 8 -24.45 37.11 -46.33
C CYS A 8 -23.98 37.60 -44.96
N LEU A 9 -24.19 38.87 -44.62
CA LEU A 9 -23.87 39.41 -43.30
C LEU A 9 -24.76 38.80 -42.19
N ALA A 10 -26.05 38.65 -42.44
CA ALA A 10 -26.99 38.03 -41.49
C ALA A 10 -26.66 36.53 -41.23
N LEU A 11 -26.30 35.78 -42.27
CA LEU A 11 -25.86 34.38 -42.16
C LEU A 11 -24.54 34.28 -41.44
N SER A 12 -23.59 35.18 -41.67
CA SER A 12 -22.31 35.22 -40.98
C SER A 12 -22.46 35.53 -39.49
N THR A 13 -23.28 36.50 -39.11
CA THR A 13 -23.55 36.81 -37.70
C THR A 13 -24.31 35.69 -37.00
N TYR A 14 -25.26 35.04 -37.65
CA TYR A 14 -26.01 33.92 -37.11
C TYR A 14 -25.09 32.70 -36.88
N SER A 15 -24.19 32.41 -37.82
CA SER A 15 -23.22 31.30 -37.67
C SER A 15 -22.20 31.55 -36.55
N THR A 16 -21.73 32.80 -36.39
CA THR A 16 -20.81 33.15 -35.30
C THR A 16 -21.48 33.04 -33.91
N HIS A 17 -22.74 33.46 -33.79
CA HIS A 17 -23.51 33.30 -32.56
C HIS A 17 -23.77 31.81 -32.22
N LEU A 18 -24.04 30.98 -33.23
CA LEU A 18 -24.26 29.56 -33.07
C LEU A 18 -22.99 28.85 -32.59
N ILE A 19 -21.84 29.16 -33.20
CA ILE A 19 -20.54 28.61 -32.83
C ILE A 19 -20.16 29.07 -31.41
N PHE A 20 -20.38 30.35 -31.08
CA PHE A 20 -20.09 30.89 -29.76
C PHE A 20 -20.94 30.22 -28.68
N ASN A 21 -22.23 30.05 -28.90
CA ASN A 21 -23.11 29.36 -27.97
C ASN A 21 -22.71 27.87 -27.80
N LEU A 22 -22.36 27.19 -28.91
CA LEU A 22 -21.90 25.80 -28.87
C LEU A 22 -20.65 25.61 -28.01
N GLN A 23 -19.70 26.55 -28.07
CA GLN A 23 -18.49 26.53 -27.23
C GLN A 23 -18.82 26.62 -25.74
N TRP A 24 -19.78 27.47 -25.36
CA TRP A 24 -20.23 27.58 -23.97
C TRP A 24 -20.95 26.31 -23.47
N TYR A 25 -21.79 25.69 -24.32
CA TYR A 25 -22.42 24.41 -24.00
C TYR A 25 -21.41 23.29 -23.85
N LEU A 26 -20.45 23.20 -24.77
CA LEU A 26 -19.37 22.22 -24.69
C LEU A 26 -18.49 22.44 -23.43
N GLY A 27 -18.13 23.69 -23.13
CA GLY A 27 -17.39 24.04 -21.90
C GLY A 27 -18.16 23.67 -20.63
N GLY A 28 -19.45 23.96 -20.58
CA GLY A 28 -20.35 23.59 -19.49
C GLY A 28 -20.45 22.07 -19.31
N LEU A 29 -20.54 21.33 -20.43
CA LEU A 29 -20.60 19.87 -20.43
C LEU A 29 -19.29 19.23 -19.92
N VAL A 30 -18.15 19.78 -20.35
CA VAL A 30 -16.82 19.37 -19.87
C VAL A 30 -16.68 19.62 -18.36
N LEU A 31 -17.05 20.82 -17.89
CA LEU A 31 -16.99 21.14 -16.46
C LEU A 31 -17.91 20.23 -15.62
N MET A 32 -19.12 19.98 -16.12
CA MET A 32 -20.04 19.03 -15.48
C MET A 32 -19.44 17.62 -15.40
N PHE A 33 -18.82 17.16 -16.49
CA PHE A 33 -18.14 15.85 -16.51
C PHE A 33 -17.02 15.78 -15.46
N PHE A 34 -16.16 16.80 -15.40
CA PHE A 34 -15.10 16.87 -14.37
C PHE A 34 -15.65 16.92 -12.95
N ALA A 35 -16.73 17.66 -12.70
CA ALA A 35 -17.37 17.72 -11.40
C ALA A 35 -17.95 16.36 -10.98
N LEU A 36 -18.62 15.66 -11.90
CA LEU A 36 -19.15 14.32 -11.66
C LEU A 36 -18.03 13.28 -11.43
N ALA A 37 -16.96 13.33 -12.24
CA ALA A 37 -15.81 12.48 -12.08
C ALA A 37 -15.14 12.71 -10.70
N TRP A 38 -14.90 13.96 -10.33
CA TRP A 38 -14.35 14.34 -9.03
C TRP A 38 -15.22 13.87 -7.86
N TRP A 39 -16.53 14.06 -7.96
CA TRP A 39 -17.47 13.57 -6.95
C TRP A 39 -17.46 12.05 -6.85
N GLY A 40 -17.43 11.34 -8.00
CA GLY A 40 -17.33 9.89 -8.06
C GLY A 40 -16.06 9.37 -7.41
N LEU A 41 -14.90 9.96 -7.75
CA LEU A 41 -13.61 9.61 -7.16
C LEU A 41 -13.58 9.83 -5.64
N ARG A 42 -14.10 10.97 -5.16
CA ARG A 42 -14.23 11.22 -3.72
C ARG A 42 -15.14 10.21 -3.01
N LYS A 43 -16.25 9.83 -3.65
CA LYS A 43 -17.15 8.81 -3.11
C LYS A 43 -16.49 7.44 -3.06
N LEU A 44 -15.74 7.07 -4.12
CA LEU A 44 -14.96 5.85 -4.18
C LEU A 44 -13.89 5.83 -3.10
N ALA A 45 -13.11 6.91 -2.95
CA ALA A 45 -12.09 7.06 -1.92
C ALA A 45 -12.66 6.89 -0.51
N ARG A 46 -13.82 7.49 -0.22
CA ARG A 46 -14.50 7.29 1.08
C ARG A 46 -14.92 5.85 1.32
N ARG A 47 -15.44 5.17 0.30
CA ARG A 47 -15.80 3.74 0.38
C ARG A 47 -14.58 2.84 0.57
N TYR A 48 -13.47 3.18 -0.09
CA TYR A 48 -12.20 2.49 0.09
C TYR A 48 -11.68 2.65 1.53
N GLN A 49 -11.69 3.86 2.07
CA GLN A 49 -11.34 4.14 3.47
C GLN A 49 -12.27 3.42 4.47
N ALA A 50 -13.54 3.28 4.14
CA ALA A 50 -14.55 2.55 4.93
C ALA A 50 -14.44 1.02 4.81
N LYS A 51 -13.40 0.48 4.14
CA LYS A 51 -13.20 -0.96 3.96
C LYS A 51 -14.31 -1.65 3.14
N GLN A 52 -14.90 -0.94 2.19
CA GLN A 52 -15.88 -1.49 1.27
C GLN A 52 -15.26 -1.93 -0.06
N TYR A 53 -14.01 -1.54 -0.31
CA TYR A 53 -13.21 -1.88 -1.49
C TYR A 53 -11.79 -2.27 -1.07
N SER A 54 -11.20 -3.21 -1.80
CA SER A 54 -9.77 -3.54 -1.74
C SER A 54 -9.03 -3.06 -2.99
N ASP A 55 -7.71 -3.03 -2.94
CA ASP A 55 -6.85 -2.68 -4.08
C ASP A 55 -7.16 -3.54 -5.30
N GLN A 56 -7.27 -4.86 -5.09
CA GLN A 56 -7.58 -5.78 -6.19
C GLN A 56 -8.95 -5.55 -6.80
N MET A 57 -9.96 -5.27 -5.96
CA MET A 57 -11.29 -4.94 -6.48
C MET A 57 -11.26 -3.67 -7.32
N LEU A 58 -10.50 -2.63 -6.90
CA LEU A 58 -10.37 -1.40 -7.67
C LEU A 58 -9.72 -1.66 -9.03
N VAL A 59 -8.62 -2.42 -9.06
CA VAL A 59 -7.92 -2.75 -10.30
C VAL A 59 -8.82 -3.55 -11.23
N LEU A 60 -9.44 -4.62 -10.75
CA LEU A 60 -10.32 -5.46 -11.56
C LEU A 60 -11.56 -4.71 -12.05
N ASP A 61 -12.19 -3.91 -11.19
CA ASP A 61 -13.34 -3.08 -11.57
C ASP A 61 -12.96 -2.07 -12.65
N SER A 62 -11.79 -1.45 -12.53
CA SER A 62 -11.29 -0.49 -13.52
C SER A 62 -11.04 -1.16 -14.87
N TRP A 63 -10.42 -2.34 -14.90
CA TRP A 63 -10.20 -3.12 -16.11
C TRP A 63 -11.51 -3.55 -16.77
N TRP A 64 -12.45 -4.12 -16.00
CA TRP A 64 -13.75 -4.53 -16.51
C TRP A 64 -14.55 -3.34 -17.03
N LEU A 65 -14.53 -2.22 -16.32
CA LEU A 65 -15.23 -1.01 -16.77
C LEU A 65 -14.62 -0.48 -18.06
N LEU A 66 -13.27 -0.44 -18.15
CA LEU A 66 -12.57 0.01 -19.36
C LEU A 66 -12.93 -0.84 -20.57
N ILE A 67 -12.84 -2.18 -20.45
CA ILE A 67 -13.19 -3.11 -21.53
C ILE A 67 -14.66 -2.93 -21.92
N THR A 68 -15.56 -2.88 -20.95
CA THR A 68 -17.01 -2.71 -21.20
C THR A 68 -17.28 -1.38 -21.93
N MET A 69 -16.58 -0.31 -21.58
CA MET A 69 -16.74 1.00 -22.25
C MET A 69 -16.19 0.99 -23.67
N ILE A 70 -15.07 0.32 -23.92
CA ILE A 70 -14.50 0.18 -25.27
C ILE A 70 -15.48 -0.58 -26.16
N GLU A 71 -15.98 -1.73 -25.72
CA GLU A 71 -16.94 -2.55 -26.47
C GLU A 71 -18.26 -1.79 -26.72
N LEU A 72 -18.77 -1.11 -25.68
CA LEU A 72 -19.97 -0.29 -25.81
C LEU A 72 -19.81 0.78 -26.89
N LEU A 73 -18.69 1.52 -26.89
CA LEU A 73 -18.44 2.58 -27.86
C LEU A 73 -18.22 2.02 -29.28
N TYR A 74 -17.54 0.88 -29.40
CA TYR A 74 -17.31 0.21 -30.68
C TYR A 74 -18.63 -0.25 -31.32
N GLU A 75 -19.50 -0.90 -30.53
CA GLU A 75 -20.74 -1.45 -31.00
C GLU A 75 -21.90 -0.45 -31.10
N LEU A 76 -21.75 0.75 -30.54
CA LEU A 76 -22.80 1.77 -30.55
C LEU A 76 -23.21 2.18 -31.98
N GLY A 77 -22.23 2.18 -32.88
CA GLY A 77 -22.44 2.53 -34.30
C GLY A 77 -23.12 1.43 -35.12
N SER A 78 -22.94 0.14 -34.75
CA SER A 78 -23.45 -1.02 -35.47
C SER A 78 -24.76 -1.55 -34.89
N SER A 79 -24.81 -1.72 -33.57
CA SER A 79 -25.88 -2.42 -32.82
C SER A 79 -26.84 -1.44 -32.10
N GLY A 80 -26.55 -0.16 -32.10
CA GLY A 80 -27.37 0.85 -31.44
C GLY A 80 -27.60 0.58 -29.96
N ILE A 81 -28.84 0.63 -29.50
CA ILE A 81 -29.23 0.45 -28.10
C ILE A 81 -28.89 -0.94 -27.53
N LEU A 82 -28.77 -1.95 -28.41
CA LEU A 82 -28.42 -3.32 -27.98
C LEU A 82 -26.99 -3.39 -27.39
N SER A 83 -26.11 -2.46 -27.76
CA SER A 83 -24.77 -2.37 -27.16
C SER A 83 -24.78 -2.16 -25.65
N LEU A 84 -25.87 -1.61 -25.07
CA LEU A 84 -26.04 -1.50 -23.62
C LEU A 84 -26.04 -2.86 -22.90
N SER A 85 -26.22 -3.98 -23.62
CA SER A 85 -26.09 -5.33 -23.06
C SER A 85 -24.72 -5.63 -22.47
N TYR A 86 -23.64 -4.97 -22.94
CA TYR A 86 -22.30 -5.09 -22.37
C TYR A 86 -22.24 -4.62 -20.89
N LEU A 87 -23.09 -3.66 -20.50
CA LEU A 87 -23.21 -3.25 -19.10
C LEU A 87 -23.76 -4.37 -18.21
N LEU A 88 -24.59 -5.26 -18.74
CA LEU A 88 -25.08 -6.43 -17.99
C LEU A 88 -23.96 -7.39 -17.64
N ALA A 89 -22.94 -7.54 -18.48
CA ALA A 89 -21.75 -8.34 -18.17
C ALA A 89 -20.99 -7.77 -16.97
N PHE A 90 -20.84 -6.45 -16.90
CA PHE A 90 -20.23 -5.79 -15.73
C PHE A 90 -21.07 -5.99 -14.47
N VAL A 91 -22.39 -5.85 -14.54
CA VAL A 91 -23.30 -6.10 -13.41
C VAL A 91 -23.22 -7.55 -12.93
N ALA A 92 -23.22 -8.51 -13.85
CA ALA A 92 -23.08 -9.94 -13.52
C ALA A 92 -21.73 -10.23 -12.83
N TYR A 93 -20.64 -9.67 -13.35
CA TYR A 93 -19.33 -9.73 -12.71
C TYR A 93 -19.38 -9.18 -11.27
N LYS A 94 -19.98 -8.02 -11.05
CA LYS A 94 -20.10 -7.43 -9.71
C LYS A 94 -20.93 -8.29 -8.77
N ALA A 95 -22.04 -8.83 -9.24
CA ALA A 95 -22.91 -9.69 -8.45
C ALA A 95 -22.18 -10.99 -8.03
N THR A 96 -21.51 -11.65 -8.96
CA THR A 96 -20.75 -12.89 -8.68
C THR A 96 -19.60 -12.65 -7.74
N THR A 97 -18.84 -11.58 -7.93
CA THR A 97 -17.74 -11.19 -7.04
C THR A 97 -18.26 -10.90 -5.62
N TRP A 98 -19.35 -10.14 -5.51
CA TRP A 98 -19.94 -9.83 -4.20
C TRP A 98 -20.43 -11.09 -3.46
N ILE A 99 -21.13 -11.99 -4.17
CA ILE A 99 -21.61 -13.26 -3.59
C ILE A 99 -20.42 -14.12 -3.15
N GLY A 100 -19.38 -14.26 -4.02
CA GLY A 100 -18.19 -15.05 -3.74
C GLY A 100 -17.44 -14.55 -2.50
N LEU A 101 -17.18 -13.24 -2.41
CA LEU A 101 -16.51 -12.62 -1.27
C LEU A 101 -17.35 -12.71 0.02
N ARG A 102 -18.66 -12.57 -0.08
CA ARG A 102 -19.55 -12.73 1.08
C ARG A 102 -19.51 -14.17 1.63
N ARG A 103 -19.51 -15.17 0.76
CA ARG A 103 -19.37 -16.58 1.15
C ARG A 103 -17.99 -16.84 1.78
N LEU A 104 -16.92 -16.37 1.14
CA LEU A 104 -15.55 -16.52 1.65
C LEU A 104 -15.41 -15.93 3.06
N ARG A 105 -15.94 -14.73 3.31
CA ARG A 105 -15.90 -14.11 4.64
C ARG A 105 -16.64 -14.91 5.70
N ALA A 106 -17.75 -15.56 5.33
CA ALA A 106 -18.53 -16.37 6.25
C ALA A 106 -17.81 -17.65 6.70
N THR A 107 -16.81 -18.12 5.92
CA THR A 107 -16.01 -19.31 6.26
C THR A 107 -14.77 -18.97 7.10
N LEU A 108 -14.39 -17.70 7.21
CA LEU A 108 -13.18 -17.30 7.96
C LEU A 108 -13.50 -17.19 9.45
N THR A 109 -12.68 -17.87 10.26
CA THR A 109 -12.70 -17.70 11.70
C THR A 109 -12.01 -16.37 12.06
N PRO A 110 -12.57 -15.58 13.01
CA PRO A 110 -11.91 -14.38 13.51
C PRO A 110 -10.68 -14.79 14.33
N THR A 111 -9.50 -14.57 13.78
CA THR A 111 -8.23 -14.69 14.50
C THR A 111 -7.65 -13.30 14.71
N PRO A 112 -6.99 -13.02 15.85
CA PRO A 112 -6.29 -11.75 16.04
C PRO A 112 -5.24 -11.56 14.93
N PRO A 113 -5.09 -10.34 14.41
CA PRO A 113 -4.16 -10.07 13.32
C PRO A 113 -2.72 -10.19 13.82
N SER A 114 -1.90 -10.96 13.11
CA SER A 114 -0.44 -11.03 13.36
C SER A 114 0.25 -9.94 12.56
N ALA A 115 0.51 -8.78 13.18
CA ALA A 115 1.19 -7.67 12.53
C ALA A 115 2.66 -8.01 12.25
N LEU A 116 3.14 -7.71 11.03
CA LEU A 116 4.54 -7.81 10.64
C LEU A 116 5.14 -6.41 10.53
N LEU A 117 6.28 -6.18 11.15
CA LEU A 117 7.11 -5.01 10.87
C LEU A 117 8.19 -5.40 9.86
N MET A 118 8.25 -4.67 8.74
CA MET A 118 9.34 -4.82 7.78
C MET A 118 10.29 -3.63 7.86
N LEU A 119 11.54 -3.92 8.26
CA LEU A 119 12.64 -2.97 8.29
C LEU A 119 13.61 -3.30 7.15
N ARG A 120 14.35 -2.29 6.66
CA ARG A 120 15.23 -2.45 5.50
C ARG A 120 16.44 -1.53 5.57
N VAL A 121 17.51 -1.95 4.95
CA VAL A 121 18.66 -1.07 4.64
C VAL A 121 18.18 0.06 3.73
N PHE A 122 18.59 1.29 4.01
CA PHE A 122 18.16 2.48 3.28
C PHE A 122 18.34 2.34 1.75
N GLY A 123 17.32 2.79 1.02
CA GLY A 123 17.21 2.76 -0.42
C GLY A 123 16.11 1.78 -0.90
N TYR A 124 15.04 2.33 -1.52
CA TYR A 124 13.97 1.49 -2.09
C TYR A 124 14.45 0.87 -3.40
N SER A 125 15.19 -0.23 -3.29
CA SER A 125 15.67 -0.97 -4.45
C SER A 125 14.55 -1.84 -5.05
N ALA A 126 14.68 -2.20 -6.32
CA ALA A 126 13.79 -3.16 -6.97
C ALA A 126 13.73 -4.50 -6.21
N ARG A 127 14.85 -4.92 -5.58
CA ARG A 127 14.92 -6.14 -4.75
C ARG A 127 14.04 -6.04 -3.48
N THR A 128 14.03 -4.89 -2.82
CA THR A 128 13.20 -4.67 -1.63
C THR A 128 11.74 -4.66 -2.00
N ARG A 129 11.38 -4.01 -3.10
CA ARG A 129 10.00 -4.03 -3.63
C ARG A 129 9.54 -5.45 -3.91
N GLN A 130 10.32 -6.21 -4.65
CA GLN A 130 10.01 -7.61 -4.95
C GLN A 130 9.79 -8.45 -3.69
N LEU A 131 10.64 -8.28 -2.65
CA LEU A 131 10.46 -8.95 -1.36
C LEU A 131 9.15 -8.54 -0.69
N THR A 132 8.87 -7.23 -0.62
CA THR A 132 7.65 -6.70 -0.02
C THR A 132 6.40 -7.24 -0.72
N ASP A 133 6.41 -7.26 -2.05
CA ASP A 133 5.33 -7.81 -2.85
C ASP A 133 5.14 -9.31 -2.61
N GLN A 134 6.23 -10.08 -2.62
CA GLN A 134 6.21 -11.53 -2.41
C GLN A 134 5.75 -11.89 -1.00
N VAL A 135 6.30 -11.26 0.03
CA VAL A 135 5.86 -11.48 1.42
C VAL A 135 4.43 -10.99 1.60
N GLY A 136 4.11 -9.82 1.07
CA GLY A 136 2.78 -9.21 1.13
C GLY A 136 1.70 -10.06 0.50
N GLN A 137 2.01 -10.77 -0.59
CA GLN A 137 1.06 -11.66 -1.25
C GLN A 137 0.47 -12.72 -0.31
N TYR A 138 1.26 -13.20 0.67
CA TYR A 138 0.86 -14.26 1.60
C TYR A 138 0.56 -13.74 2.99
N TRP A 139 1.42 -12.87 3.54
CA TRP A 139 1.27 -12.38 4.92
C TRP A 139 -0.01 -11.60 5.15
N ARG A 140 -0.44 -10.82 4.17
CA ARG A 140 -1.66 -10.00 4.23
C ARG A 140 -2.96 -10.78 4.51
N TYR A 141 -2.94 -12.10 4.48
CA TYR A 141 -4.07 -12.92 4.95
C TYR A 141 -4.04 -13.18 6.46
N SER A 142 -2.89 -13.04 7.10
CA SER A 142 -2.68 -13.28 8.54
C SER A 142 -2.68 -11.99 9.34
N GLY A 143 -2.14 -10.90 8.79
CA GLY A 143 -2.07 -9.61 9.48
C GLY A 143 -1.61 -8.47 8.60
N PRO A 144 -1.67 -7.22 9.13
CA PRO A 144 -1.15 -6.06 8.45
C PRO A 144 0.38 -6.10 8.39
N ILE A 145 0.93 -5.46 7.37
CA ILE A 145 2.37 -5.20 7.27
C ILE A 145 2.57 -3.72 7.58
N ASN A 146 3.47 -3.44 8.51
CA ASN A 146 3.86 -2.08 8.87
C ASN A 146 5.25 -1.80 8.28
N MET A 147 5.40 -0.66 7.61
CA MET A 147 6.65 -0.23 7.00
C MET A 147 6.94 1.22 7.36
N ILE A 148 8.22 1.56 7.42
CA ILE A 148 8.65 2.95 7.57
C ILE A 148 9.23 3.40 6.24
N GLY A 149 8.63 4.46 5.68
CA GLY A 149 9.07 5.14 4.48
C GLY A 149 9.93 6.34 4.83
N GLY A 150 11.12 6.43 4.22
CA GLY A 150 11.88 7.67 4.15
C GLY A 150 11.38 8.54 2.98
N VAL A 151 12.00 9.69 2.78
CA VAL A 151 11.72 10.62 1.67
C VAL A 151 11.90 9.95 0.30
N ASP A 152 12.75 8.93 0.21
CA ASP A 152 12.98 8.10 -0.96
C ASP A 152 11.76 7.28 -1.40
N LEU A 153 10.93 6.85 -0.45
CA LEU A 153 9.71 6.11 -0.75
C LEU A 153 8.61 7.02 -1.29
N ALA A 154 8.46 8.20 -0.70
CA ALA A 154 7.45 9.18 -1.11
C ALA A 154 7.59 9.65 -2.57
N THR A 155 8.77 9.44 -3.18
CA THR A 155 9.04 9.80 -4.59
C THR A 155 8.96 8.63 -5.56
N ALA A 156 8.86 7.39 -5.06
CA ALA A 156 9.10 6.22 -5.91
C ALA A 156 7.87 5.73 -6.68
N LEU A 157 6.68 5.75 -6.10
CA LEU A 157 5.41 5.34 -6.77
C LEU A 157 4.21 5.82 -5.96
N ILE A 158 3.21 6.32 -6.66
CA ILE A 158 1.88 6.54 -6.08
C ILE A 158 1.15 5.19 -6.09
N GLU A 159 1.00 4.57 -4.93
CA GLU A 159 0.17 3.38 -4.79
C GLU A 159 -1.33 3.72 -4.79
N PRO A 160 -2.22 2.76 -5.12
CA PRO A 160 -3.67 3.03 -5.16
C PRO A 160 -4.23 3.59 -3.84
N ASP A 161 -3.70 3.16 -2.71
CA ASP A 161 -4.14 3.65 -1.39
C ASP A 161 -3.69 5.09 -1.12
N GLU A 162 -2.48 5.50 -1.52
CA GLU A 162 -2.01 6.89 -1.45
C GLU A 162 -2.86 7.81 -2.32
N LEU A 163 -3.19 7.36 -3.53
CA LEU A 163 -4.08 8.09 -4.43
C LEU A 163 -5.48 8.25 -3.81
N MET A 164 -6.00 7.20 -3.18
CA MET A 164 -7.27 7.25 -2.46
C MET A 164 -7.20 8.14 -1.22
N GLN A 165 -6.07 8.16 -0.50
CA GLN A 165 -5.83 9.07 0.62
C GLN A 165 -5.76 10.53 0.14
N PHE A 166 -5.10 10.79 -0.98
CA PHE A 166 -5.06 12.12 -1.61
C PHE A 166 -6.48 12.61 -1.94
N TRP A 167 -7.26 11.82 -2.66
CA TRP A 167 -8.63 12.21 -3.04
C TRP A 167 -9.60 12.31 -1.84
N SER A 168 -9.34 11.57 -0.77
CA SER A 168 -10.12 11.69 0.47
C SER A 168 -9.66 12.85 1.37
N GLY A 169 -8.55 13.52 1.04
CA GLY A 169 -7.93 14.59 1.83
C GLY A 169 -7.21 14.11 3.08
N LYS A 170 -6.81 12.84 3.13
CA LYS A 170 -6.19 12.20 4.30
C LYS A 170 -4.69 11.93 4.16
N LEU A 171 -4.06 12.25 3.02
CA LEU A 171 -2.64 11.99 2.77
C LEU A 171 -1.74 12.55 3.88
N ARG A 172 -2.05 13.75 4.39
CA ARG A 172 -1.29 14.36 5.48
C ARG A 172 -1.27 13.52 6.76
N GLN A 173 -2.28 12.68 6.98
CA GLN A 173 -2.36 11.80 8.16
C GLN A 173 -1.35 10.64 8.11
N SER A 174 -0.71 10.37 6.97
CA SER A 174 0.33 9.34 6.83
C SER A 174 1.69 9.82 7.33
N PHE A 175 1.89 11.14 7.53
CA PHE A 175 3.13 11.72 8.01
C PHE A 175 3.15 11.81 9.53
N VAL A 176 4.29 11.43 10.12
CA VAL A 176 4.56 11.51 11.56
C VAL A 176 5.56 12.64 11.78
N ALA A 177 5.07 13.82 12.17
CA ALA A 177 5.90 14.98 12.41
C ALA A 177 6.35 15.13 13.87
N ASN A 178 5.61 14.54 14.82
CA ASN A 178 5.85 14.60 16.25
C ASN A 178 5.25 13.41 16.99
N GLU A 179 5.48 13.29 18.29
CA GLU A 179 4.96 12.20 19.13
C GLU A 179 3.43 12.16 19.22
N THR A 180 2.78 13.30 19.15
CA THR A 180 1.31 13.39 19.16
C THR A 180 0.74 12.77 17.87
N ASP A 181 1.34 13.08 16.73
CA ASP A 181 0.96 12.50 15.44
C ASP A 181 1.22 10.98 15.43
N LEU A 182 2.35 10.53 16.01
CA LEU A 182 2.67 9.12 16.15
C LEU A 182 1.58 8.40 16.98
N THR A 183 1.23 8.96 18.12
CA THR A 183 0.19 8.38 19.01
C THR A 183 -1.15 8.30 18.29
N ALA A 184 -1.57 9.37 17.62
CA ALA A 184 -2.80 9.40 16.84
C ALA A 184 -2.78 8.38 15.69
N ARG A 185 -1.65 8.24 14.99
CA ARG A 185 -1.47 7.28 13.90
C ARG A 185 -1.52 5.84 14.39
N LEU A 186 -0.89 5.55 15.53
CA LEU A 186 -0.92 4.21 16.14
C LEU A 186 -2.32 3.82 16.65
N GLN A 187 -3.15 4.78 17.09
CA GLN A 187 -4.54 4.54 17.46
C GLN A 187 -5.44 4.28 16.25
N THR A 188 -5.10 4.89 15.11
CA THR A 188 -5.84 4.74 13.86
C THR A 188 -5.25 3.69 12.92
N LEU A 189 -4.31 2.87 13.43
CA LEU A 189 -3.66 1.81 12.67
C LEU A 189 -4.69 0.88 12.04
N ASP A 190 -4.52 0.61 10.75
CA ASP A 190 -5.46 -0.23 10.04
C ASP A 190 -5.17 -1.72 10.29
N THR A 191 -5.95 -2.28 11.22
CA THR A 191 -5.88 -3.69 11.61
C THR A 191 -7.10 -4.50 11.16
N ARG A 192 -7.92 -3.95 10.24
CA ARG A 192 -9.12 -4.62 9.73
C ARG A 192 -8.89 -5.16 8.32
N ARG A 193 -9.49 -6.31 8.05
CA ARG A 193 -9.46 -6.92 6.71
C ARG A 193 -10.30 -6.14 5.71
N ASP A 194 -9.83 -6.08 4.49
CA ASP A 194 -10.58 -5.62 3.32
C ASP A 194 -11.63 -6.64 2.85
N PRO A 195 -12.49 -6.30 1.90
CA PRO A 195 -13.48 -7.21 1.33
C PRO A 195 -12.92 -8.53 0.80
N ASP A 196 -11.70 -8.52 0.27
CA ASP A 196 -10.98 -9.70 -0.23
C ASP A 196 -10.24 -10.48 0.85
N THR A 197 -10.54 -10.19 2.14
CA THR A 197 -9.98 -10.85 3.33
C THR A 197 -8.53 -10.51 3.66
N ARG A 198 -7.88 -9.66 2.87
CA ARG A 198 -6.50 -9.22 3.10
C ARG A 198 -6.44 -8.00 4.01
N TYR A 199 -5.35 -7.89 4.75
CA TYR A 199 -4.98 -6.68 5.48
C TYR A 199 -4.21 -5.73 4.56
N ARG A 200 -4.21 -4.44 4.87
CA ARG A 200 -3.43 -3.43 4.16
C ARG A 200 -1.99 -3.37 4.66
N ILE A 201 -1.14 -2.82 3.83
CA ILE A 201 0.18 -2.36 4.24
C ILE A 201 0.00 -0.98 4.84
N ASN A 202 0.54 -0.75 6.03
CA ASN A 202 0.53 0.55 6.70
C ASN A 202 1.91 1.18 6.53
N GLU A 203 2.00 2.26 5.80
CA GLU A 203 3.22 3.02 5.62
C GLU A 203 3.26 4.24 6.53
N PHE A 204 4.37 4.42 7.20
CA PHE A 204 4.64 5.54 8.09
C PHE A 204 5.73 6.40 7.48
N PHE A 205 5.38 7.59 7.02
CA PHE A 205 6.35 8.56 6.54
C PHE A 205 6.86 9.38 7.73
N CYS A 206 8.14 9.21 8.05
CA CYS A 206 8.75 9.82 9.22
C CYS A 206 9.80 10.84 8.82
N HIS A 207 9.93 11.90 9.64
CA HIS A 207 11.07 12.78 9.61
C HIS A 207 12.23 12.19 10.42
N ASP A 208 13.44 12.74 10.24
CA ASP A 208 14.66 12.26 10.90
C ASP A 208 14.58 12.25 12.45
N ASN A 209 13.72 13.08 13.03
CA ASN A 209 13.50 13.16 14.47
C ASN A 209 12.40 12.26 15.01
N THR A 210 11.58 11.63 14.15
CA THR A 210 10.42 10.82 14.58
C THR A 210 10.53 9.35 14.21
N TRP A 211 11.40 8.97 13.27
CA TRP A 211 11.51 7.60 12.78
C TRP A 211 11.91 6.61 13.87
N GLN A 212 12.84 6.99 14.77
CA GLN A 212 13.30 6.11 15.86
C GLN A 212 12.16 5.74 16.81
N ALA A 213 11.38 6.73 17.25
CA ALA A 213 10.22 6.49 18.10
C ALA A 213 9.14 5.65 17.39
N THR A 214 8.99 5.86 16.08
CA THR A 214 8.04 5.10 15.26
C THR A 214 8.46 3.64 15.10
N VAL A 215 9.74 3.37 14.77
CA VAL A 215 10.29 1.99 14.70
C VAL A 215 10.05 1.26 16.01
N LYS A 216 10.42 1.87 17.13
CA LYS A 216 10.26 1.30 18.47
C LYS A 216 8.79 0.94 18.76
N ALA A 217 7.88 1.89 18.55
CA ALA A 217 6.46 1.70 18.83
C ALA A 217 5.81 0.63 17.94
N LEU A 218 6.25 0.50 16.69
CA LEU A 218 5.78 -0.54 15.77
C LEU A 218 6.36 -1.90 16.10
N ALA A 219 7.65 -1.98 16.44
CA ALA A 219 8.33 -3.23 16.81
C ALA A 219 7.69 -3.89 18.04
N GLN A 220 7.38 -3.10 19.07
CA GLN A 220 6.72 -3.59 20.29
C GLN A 220 5.30 -4.14 20.04
N ARG A 221 4.62 -3.69 18.96
CA ARG A 221 3.25 -4.10 18.61
C ARG A 221 3.19 -5.18 17.54
N SER A 222 4.33 -5.58 17.00
CA SER A 222 4.39 -6.54 15.90
C SER A 222 4.59 -7.97 16.45
N ALA A 223 3.85 -8.93 15.86
CA ALA A 223 3.99 -10.34 16.16
C ALA A 223 5.31 -10.90 15.59
N ALA A 224 5.79 -10.33 14.47
CA ALA A 224 7.10 -10.66 13.90
C ALA A 224 7.76 -9.40 13.32
N VAL A 225 9.08 -9.40 13.28
CA VAL A 225 9.91 -8.37 12.64
C VAL A 225 10.79 -9.03 11.60
N LEU A 226 10.67 -8.59 10.35
CA LEU A 226 11.60 -8.95 9.28
C LEU A 226 12.51 -7.76 9.00
N MET A 227 13.81 -7.93 9.21
CA MET A 227 14.79 -6.91 8.88
C MET A 227 15.61 -7.35 7.66
N ASP A 228 15.45 -6.64 6.54
CA ASP A 228 16.19 -6.89 5.31
C ASP A 228 17.57 -6.22 5.38
N LEU A 229 18.60 -7.02 5.60
CA LEU A 229 20.01 -6.60 5.70
C LEU A 229 20.82 -6.90 4.43
N ARG A 230 20.16 -7.20 3.32
CA ARG A 230 20.84 -7.38 2.04
C ARG A 230 21.49 -6.06 1.60
N GLY A 231 22.78 -6.09 1.32
CA GLY A 231 23.58 -4.89 1.04
C GLY A 231 23.99 -4.09 2.29
N PHE A 232 23.84 -4.65 3.48
CA PHE A 232 24.30 -4.02 4.73
C PHE A 232 25.82 -3.83 4.76
N GLY A 233 26.28 -2.65 5.24
CA GLY A 233 27.66 -2.28 5.50
C GLY A 233 27.77 -1.06 6.41
N LYS A 234 29.01 -0.66 6.76
CA LYS A 234 29.31 0.41 7.75
C LYS A 234 28.66 1.77 7.52
N THR A 235 28.17 2.05 6.31
CA THR A 235 27.52 3.31 6.01
C THR A 235 26.07 3.38 6.48
N ASN A 236 25.48 2.26 6.90
CA ASN A 236 24.06 2.13 7.23
C ASN A 236 23.77 2.40 8.71
N ARG A 237 24.06 3.61 9.21
CA ARG A 237 23.86 3.99 10.63
C ARG A 237 22.44 3.79 11.15
N GLY A 238 21.43 3.95 10.30
CA GLY A 238 20.04 3.68 10.69
C GLY A 238 19.83 2.23 11.11
N CYS A 239 20.43 1.29 10.39
CA CYS A 239 20.34 -0.13 10.72
C CYS A 239 21.05 -0.48 12.03
N GLU A 240 22.12 0.25 12.41
CA GLU A 240 22.77 0.06 13.71
C GLU A 240 21.78 0.35 14.85
N PHE A 241 21.09 1.47 14.79
CA PHE A 241 20.06 1.82 15.78
C PHE A 241 18.93 0.80 15.80
N GLU A 242 18.43 0.39 14.62
CA GLU A 242 17.35 -0.59 14.52
C GLU A 242 17.74 -1.94 15.13
N LEU A 243 18.95 -2.41 14.87
CA LEU A 243 19.47 -3.66 15.47
C LEU A 243 19.66 -3.54 17.00
N GLU A 244 20.24 -2.44 17.50
CA GLU A 244 20.37 -2.19 18.94
C GLU A 244 18.99 -2.18 19.61
N MET A 245 18.01 -1.49 19.02
CA MET A 245 16.63 -1.42 19.52
C MET A 245 15.95 -2.80 19.49
N LEU A 246 16.07 -3.57 18.41
CA LEU A 246 15.48 -4.91 18.32
C LEU A 246 16.05 -5.85 19.38
N LEU A 247 17.35 -5.85 19.57
CA LEU A 247 18.00 -6.68 20.60
C LEU A 247 17.59 -6.28 22.03
N GLY A 248 17.39 -4.99 22.26
CA GLY A 248 17.06 -4.46 23.58
C GLY A 248 15.57 -4.53 23.94
N GLU A 249 14.66 -4.52 22.97
CA GLU A 249 13.24 -4.27 23.24
C GLU A 249 12.27 -5.32 22.66
N VAL A 250 12.73 -6.17 21.74
CA VAL A 250 11.88 -7.17 21.08
C VAL A 250 12.40 -8.57 21.42
N PRO A 251 11.55 -9.55 21.80
CA PRO A 251 11.98 -10.93 21.96
C PRO A 251 12.66 -11.47 20.70
N LEU A 252 13.84 -12.06 20.82
CA LEU A 252 14.61 -12.57 19.66
C LEU A 252 13.83 -13.59 18.83
N THR A 253 12.92 -14.33 19.48
CA THR A 253 12.05 -15.30 18.82
C THR A 253 11.15 -14.68 17.75
N ARG A 254 10.85 -13.38 17.85
CA ARG A 254 10.02 -12.63 16.89
C ARG A 254 10.83 -11.94 15.79
N VAL A 255 12.18 -11.96 15.86
CA VAL A 255 13.05 -11.24 14.93
C VAL A 255 13.66 -12.19 13.92
N LEU A 256 13.52 -11.88 12.64
CA LEU A 256 14.14 -12.58 11.52
C LEU A 256 14.99 -11.60 10.71
N LEU A 257 16.30 -11.85 10.64
CA LEU A 257 17.23 -11.09 9.81
C LEU A 257 17.40 -11.77 8.45
N LEU A 258 17.19 -11.01 7.39
CA LEU A 258 17.37 -11.47 6.01
C LEU A 258 18.72 -10.99 5.50
N VAL A 259 19.56 -11.93 5.06
CA VAL A 259 20.91 -11.66 4.55
C VAL A 259 21.15 -12.34 3.19
N ASP A 260 22.10 -11.85 2.41
CA ASP A 260 22.55 -12.48 1.17
C ASP A 260 24.07 -12.33 0.99
N ALA A 261 24.58 -12.71 -0.17
CA ALA A 261 26.01 -12.60 -0.49
C ALA A 261 26.56 -11.15 -0.49
N THR A 262 25.68 -10.15 -0.53
CA THR A 262 26.08 -8.72 -0.50
C THR A 262 26.15 -8.16 0.92
N THR A 263 25.66 -8.90 1.92
CA THR A 263 25.73 -8.52 3.33
C THR A 263 27.15 -8.70 3.87
N ARG A 264 27.69 -7.66 4.49
CA ARG A 264 29.01 -7.71 5.18
C ARG A 264 28.85 -8.42 6.52
N MET A 265 28.94 -9.76 6.51
CA MET A 265 28.68 -10.59 7.69
C MET A 265 29.62 -10.32 8.86
N ASP A 266 30.91 -10.05 8.59
CA ASP A 266 31.92 -9.66 9.57
C ASP A 266 31.54 -8.37 10.32
N GLU A 267 31.04 -7.38 9.59
CA GLU A 267 30.58 -6.11 10.14
C GLU A 267 29.28 -6.29 10.94
N LEU A 268 28.34 -7.08 10.41
CA LEU A 268 27.07 -7.39 11.06
C LEU A 268 27.31 -8.13 12.40
N GLU A 269 28.16 -9.13 12.40
CA GLU A 269 28.49 -9.90 13.61
C GLU A 269 29.14 -9.02 14.68
N SER A 270 30.12 -8.19 14.30
CA SER A 270 30.76 -7.23 15.21
C SER A 270 29.77 -6.25 15.81
N LEU A 271 28.81 -5.76 14.98
CA LEU A 271 27.76 -4.85 15.42
C LEU A 271 26.80 -5.55 16.41
N LEU A 272 26.33 -6.76 16.08
CA LEU A 272 25.45 -7.53 16.95
C LEU A 272 26.10 -7.84 18.30
N GLN A 273 27.38 -8.22 18.31
CA GLN A 273 28.13 -8.44 19.56
C GLN A 273 28.26 -7.16 20.40
N THR A 274 28.50 -6.02 19.73
CA THR A 274 28.60 -4.72 20.41
C THR A 274 27.26 -4.29 20.98
N ALA A 275 26.19 -4.41 20.20
CA ALA A 275 24.82 -4.11 20.60
C ALA A 275 24.37 -5.02 21.77
N TRP A 276 24.70 -6.32 21.71
CA TRP A 276 24.36 -7.27 22.76
C TRP A 276 24.98 -6.88 24.12
N ARG A 277 26.21 -6.38 24.12
CA ARG A 277 26.88 -5.93 25.36
C ARG A 277 26.20 -4.72 25.98
N LYS A 278 25.54 -3.89 25.18
CA LYS A 278 24.87 -2.65 25.61
C LYS A 278 23.39 -2.87 26.02
N ILE A 279 22.86 -4.08 25.89
CA ILE A 279 21.46 -4.37 26.23
C ILE A 279 21.17 -4.02 27.69
N PRO A 280 20.11 -3.24 27.99
CA PRO A 280 19.72 -2.90 29.36
C PRO A 280 19.37 -4.14 30.18
N ASP A 281 19.57 -4.08 31.52
CA ASP A 281 19.29 -5.22 32.40
C ASP A 281 17.80 -5.62 32.43
N ASN A 282 16.89 -4.69 32.12
CA ASN A 282 15.46 -4.93 32.01
C ASN A 282 15.00 -5.37 30.62
N ALA A 283 15.91 -5.59 29.67
CA ALA A 283 15.57 -6.02 28.32
C ALA A 283 14.99 -7.45 28.31
N PRO A 284 14.02 -7.75 27.42
CA PRO A 284 13.38 -9.08 27.35
C PRO A 284 14.37 -10.20 27.05
N ASN A 285 15.51 -9.87 26.45
CA ASN A 285 16.51 -10.84 26.02
C ASN A 285 17.68 -11.03 27.02
N ARG A 286 17.76 -10.21 28.07
CA ARG A 286 18.91 -10.22 29.00
C ARG A 286 19.06 -11.51 29.82
N GLY A 287 17.93 -12.16 30.16
CA GLY A 287 17.90 -13.38 30.94
C GLY A 287 18.05 -14.68 30.16
N LEU A 288 18.24 -14.60 28.83
CA LEU A 288 18.38 -15.81 28.00
C LEU A 288 19.74 -16.49 28.23
N GLN A 289 19.71 -17.78 28.56
CA GLN A 289 20.92 -18.57 28.70
C GLN A 289 21.62 -18.78 27.36
N GLU A 290 20.85 -19.05 26.32
CA GLU A 290 21.32 -19.22 24.94
C GLU A 290 20.54 -18.32 24.03
N PRO A 291 21.01 -17.07 23.80
CA PRO A 291 20.34 -16.14 22.88
C PRO A 291 20.52 -16.62 21.45
N VAL A 292 19.42 -16.96 20.80
CA VAL A 292 19.40 -17.36 19.38
C VAL A 292 18.71 -16.30 18.56
N LEU A 293 19.44 -15.71 17.61
CA LEU A 293 18.92 -14.78 16.64
C LEU A 293 18.72 -15.52 15.29
N HIS A 294 17.53 -15.41 14.73
CA HIS A 294 17.23 -16.11 13.49
C HIS A 294 17.76 -15.34 12.29
N LEU A 295 18.69 -15.96 11.55
CA LEU A 295 19.15 -15.47 10.24
C LEU A 295 18.56 -16.33 9.14
N PHE A 296 18.12 -15.69 8.07
CA PHE A 296 17.70 -16.34 6.84
C PHE A 296 18.58 -15.88 5.68
N GLN A 297 19.35 -16.80 5.11
CA GLN A 297 20.22 -16.49 3.96
C GLN A 297 19.49 -16.76 2.65
N VAL A 298 19.38 -15.73 1.82
CA VAL A 298 18.82 -15.84 0.48
C VAL A 298 19.92 -16.21 -0.49
N THR A 299 19.84 -17.41 -1.07
CA THR A 299 20.76 -17.89 -2.11
C THR A 299 20.18 -17.76 -3.51
N ASP A 300 18.84 -17.94 -3.63
CA ASP A 300 18.09 -17.83 -4.88
C ASP A 300 16.70 -17.25 -4.55
N SER A 301 16.36 -16.10 -5.14
CA SER A 301 15.15 -15.35 -4.77
C SER A 301 13.85 -16.14 -4.97
N ASP A 302 13.76 -16.93 -6.03
CA ASP A 302 12.49 -17.60 -6.37
C ASP A 302 12.21 -18.85 -5.51
N ARG A 303 13.26 -19.52 -5.01
CA ARG A 303 13.14 -20.71 -4.16
C ARG A 303 13.09 -20.38 -2.66
N ALA A 304 13.52 -19.20 -2.27
CA ALA A 304 13.64 -18.80 -0.87
C ALA A 304 12.31 -18.38 -0.22
N LEU A 305 11.27 -18.02 -1.00
CA LEU A 305 10.04 -17.43 -0.46
C LEU A 305 9.29 -18.35 0.50
N ARG A 306 9.05 -19.60 0.14
CA ARG A 306 8.31 -20.54 1.01
C ARG A 306 9.01 -20.81 2.35
N PRO A 307 10.32 -21.13 2.38
CA PRO A 307 11.05 -21.27 3.64
C PRO A 307 11.09 -19.96 4.45
N LEU A 308 11.24 -18.81 3.82
CA LEU A 308 11.19 -17.51 4.49
C LEU A 308 9.85 -17.29 5.19
N LEU A 309 8.74 -17.49 4.47
CA LEU A 309 7.39 -17.36 5.04
C LEU A 309 7.17 -18.35 6.20
N ALA A 310 7.61 -19.60 6.05
CA ALA A 310 7.50 -20.57 7.13
C ALA A 310 8.24 -20.11 8.41
N ARG A 311 9.44 -19.54 8.25
CA ARG A 311 10.19 -18.97 9.39
C ARG A 311 9.50 -17.75 9.99
N LEU A 312 8.98 -16.84 9.14
CA LEU A 312 8.24 -15.67 9.62
C LEU A 312 6.97 -16.05 10.40
N PHE A 313 6.22 -17.04 9.92
CA PHE A 313 5.05 -17.54 10.64
C PHE A 313 5.43 -18.23 11.95
N ALA A 314 6.56 -18.94 11.98
CA ALA A 314 7.09 -19.52 13.22
C ALA A 314 7.48 -18.43 14.24
N CYS A 315 8.12 -17.34 13.77
CA CYS A 315 8.42 -16.19 14.63
C CYS A 315 7.16 -15.54 15.20
N ALA A 316 6.10 -15.41 14.40
CA ALA A 316 4.84 -14.82 14.85
C ALA A 316 4.01 -15.72 15.78
N ALA A 317 4.29 -17.01 15.82
CA ALA A 317 3.65 -17.99 16.68
C ALA A 317 4.45 -18.29 17.97
N ALA A 318 5.60 -17.66 18.16
CA ALA A 318 6.53 -17.93 19.26
C ALA A 318 6.22 -17.14 20.55
N ASP A 319 4.95 -16.79 20.79
CA ASP A 319 4.48 -16.16 22.05
C ASP A 319 4.28 -17.14 23.18
#